data_125f79727476911e103b3f6acc18565f
#
_entry.id   125f79727476911e103b3f6acc18565f
#
_cell.length_a   1.000
_cell.length_b   1.000
_cell.length_c   1.000
_cell.angle_alpha   90.00
_cell.angle_beta   90.00
_cell.angle_gamma   90.00
#
_symmetry.space_group_name_H-M   'P 1'
#
loop_
_entity.id
_entity.type
_entity.pdbx_description
1 polymer ?
#
loop_
_entity_poly.entity_id
_entity_poly.type
_entity_poly.pdbx_seq_one_letter_code
_entity_poly.pdbx_strand_id
1 'polypeptide(L)'
;MIRTMVYHRKKIWVVFLICIMLLLGLVGRLWYLMNVRAEYYSKKAEDLHERERDIKAARGKILDIRGNILADNRTVCTVSVIHSQIKDPEKVIRVLSGALSVKEEEIRKKVEKISSIERIQTNVEKSIGDRIREYDLEGVKVDEDYRRYYPYGSLASKVLGFTGGDNQGIIGLEVKYDEILKGEPGKILTVTDARGVEIDGTGERRKEPVSGNTLRTSLDVNIQEYVQQAAGKVMEEKQAERVSILLMNPQNGEIYACVNVPEFDLNDPFTLNTEETAAEGEKKQDLLNRMWRNPCLNDTYEPGSTFKIITMAAGLEEGVVSTEDRFFCPGYKVVEDRRIHCAKRTGHGAQSFVEGAQNSCNPVFIEVGLRLGSDRYYKYFKQFGLLKKTGIDLQGEAGTIMHNPKNMGEVELATVSFGQSFQITPIQLATTVSGIINGGNRITPHFGISVESADGTKVRTLEYPVESGIVSGETSRTVRTILETVVSEGSGKNAGIQGFSIGGKTATSQTLPRGSGRYISSFLGFAPAEDPKVLALCIIYTPQGMYYGGIIAAPVVRSIFENVLPYLGIKRTVTETPSGENRADGVD
;
A
#
# COMPACT_ATOMS: atom_id res chain seq x y z
N MET A 1 -12.98 48.52 92.17
CA MET A 1 -13.19 47.11 91.72
C MET A 1 -14.36 46.96 90.71
N ILE A 2 -15.41 47.69 90.78
CA ILE A 2 -16.59 47.61 89.90
C ILE A 2 -16.28 48.10 88.44
N ARG A 3 -15.48 49.15 88.25
CA ARG A 3 -15.15 49.68 86.88
C ARG A 3 -14.26 48.74 86.05
N THR A 4 -13.40 47.95 86.60
CA THR A 4 -12.55 46.99 85.95
C THR A 4 -13.37 45.78 85.50
N MET A 5 -14.32 45.28 86.21
CA MET A 5 -15.22 44.21 85.85
C MET A 5 -16.09 44.52 84.60
N VAL A 6 -16.57 45.74 84.48
CA VAL A 6 -17.39 46.20 83.36
C VAL A 6 -16.56 46.30 82.08
N TYR A 7 -15.27 46.69 82.19
CA TYR A 7 -14.36 46.77 81.07
C TYR A 7 -13.97 45.36 80.50
N HIS A 8 -13.81 44.39 81.39
CA HIS A 8 -13.55 43.00 80.97
C HIS A 8 -14.81 42.38 80.37
N ARG A 9 -15.97 42.63 80.88
CA ARG A 9 -17.24 42.18 80.26
C ARG A 9 -17.46 42.74 78.85
N LYS A 10 -17.14 43.97 78.57
CA LYS A 10 -17.23 44.59 77.24
C LYS A 10 -16.28 43.93 76.28
N LYS A 11 -15.05 43.65 76.71
CA LYS A 11 -14.03 42.93 75.85
C LYS A 11 -14.51 41.51 75.56
N ILE A 12 -15.06 40.78 76.49
CA ILE A 12 -15.60 39.43 76.28
C ILE A 12 -16.75 39.46 75.25
N TRP A 13 -17.67 40.47 75.37
CA TRP A 13 -18.74 40.64 74.40
C TRP A 13 -18.21 40.96 72.96
N VAL A 14 -17.19 41.78 72.84
CA VAL A 14 -16.58 42.10 71.58
C VAL A 14 -15.93 40.84 70.96
N VAL A 15 -15.18 40.08 71.74
CA VAL A 15 -14.57 38.81 71.28
C VAL A 15 -15.68 37.81 70.88
N PHE A 16 -16.75 37.73 71.68
CA PHE A 16 -17.90 36.84 71.37
C PHE A 16 -18.59 37.23 70.05
N LEU A 17 -18.82 38.53 69.80
CA LEU A 17 -19.36 39.03 68.53
C LEU A 17 -18.46 38.75 67.36
N ILE A 18 -17.13 38.88 67.51
CA ILE A 18 -16.16 38.53 66.45
C ILE A 18 -16.24 37.03 66.17
N CYS A 19 -16.29 36.18 67.18
CA CYS A 19 -16.42 34.73 67.01
C CYS A 19 -17.74 34.36 66.31
N ILE A 20 -18.86 34.99 66.65
CA ILE A 20 -20.14 34.78 65.96
C ILE A 20 -20.07 35.23 64.52
N MET A 21 -19.45 36.36 64.21
CA MET A 21 -19.30 36.88 62.86
C MET A 21 -18.44 35.95 62.00
N LEU A 22 -17.35 35.41 62.57
CA LEU A 22 -16.52 34.42 61.92
C LEU A 22 -17.30 33.12 61.66
N LEU A 23 -18.05 32.66 62.61
CA LEU A 23 -18.90 31.46 62.50
C LEU A 23 -20.00 31.63 61.43
N LEU A 24 -20.65 32.78 61.38
CA LEU A 24 -21.65 33.12 60.36
C LEU A 24 -20.97 33.20 58.96
N GLY A 25 -19.77 33.75 58.88
CA GLY A 25 -18.95 33.77 57.64
C GLY A 25 -18.60 32.34 57.13
N LEU A 26 -18.23 31.45 58.05
CA LEU A 26 -17.97 30.05 57.74
C LEU A 26 -19.24 29.31 57.28
N VAL A 27 -20.36 29.51 57.97
CA VAL A 27 -21.65 28.92 57.57
C VAL A 27 -22.10 29.46 56.22
N GLY A 28 -21.99 30.77 55.99
CA GLY A 28 -22.28 31.37 54.68
C GLY A 28 -21.40 30.84 53.58
N ARG A 29 -20.11 30.64 53.86
CA ARG A 29 -19.16 30.03 52.91
C ARG A 29 -19.50 28.56 52.62
N LEU A 30 -19.84 27.78 53.63
CA LEU A 30 -20.30 26.40 53.48
C LEU A 30 -21.58 26.33 52.64
N TRP A 31 -22.57 27.19 52.96
CA TRP A 31 -23.81 27.28 52.19
C TRP A 31 -23.54 27.62 50.72
N TYR A 32 -22.65 28.58 50.42
CA TYR A 32 -22.23 28.93 49.07
C TYR A 32 -21.59 27.74 48.33
N LEU A 33 -20.71 27.01 48.99
CA LEU A 33 -20.05 25.83 48.39
C LEU A 33 -21.06 24.70 48.14
N MET A 34 -21.99 24.46 49.07
CA MET A 34 -22.96 23.37 49.00
C MET A 34 -24.13 23.64 48.04
N ASN A 35 -24.49 24.90 47.79
CA ASN A 35 -25.66 25.21 46.95
C ASN A 35 -25.29 25.91 45.63
N VAL A 36 -24.36 26.87 45.66
CA VAL A 36 -24.00 27.63 44.44
C VAL A 36 -22.90 26.95 43.62
N ARG A 37 -21.98 26.30 44.31
CA ARG A 37 -20.86 25.59 43.67
C ARG A 37 -20.98 24.08 43.75
N ALA A 38 -22.10 23.55 44.20
CA ALA A 38 -22.31 22.09 44.35
C ALA A 38 -22.07 21.34 43.06
N GLU A 39 -22.68 21.76 41.97
CA GLU A 39 -22.55 21.13 40.65
C GLU A 39 -21.10 21.12 40.14
N TYR A 40 -20.41 22.25 40.32
CA TYR A 40 -18.97 22.34 39.93
C TYR A 40 -18.10 21.38 40.73
N TYR A 41 -18.30 21.29 42.06
CA TYR A 41 -17.48 20.41 42.90
C TYR A 41 -17.90 18.94 42.78
N SER A 42 -19.19 18.65 42.56
CA SER A 42 -19.66 17.30 42.25
C SER A 42 -19.06 16.78 40.95
N LYS A 43 -19.09 17.57 39.87
CA LYS A 43 -18.48 17.22 38.60
C LYS A 43 -16.97 17.04 38.74
N LYS A 44 -16.29 17.90 39.49
CA LYS A 44 -14.85 17.76 39.72
C LYS A 44 -14.50 16.55 40.62
N ALA A 45 -15.39 16.14 41.51
CA ALA A 45 -15.25 14.93 42.31
C ALA A 45 -15.51 13.68 41.43
N GLU A 46 -16.53 13.71 40.57
CA GLU A 46 -16.78 12.67 39.57
C GLU A 46 -15.54 12.48 38.68
N ASP A 47 -15.01 13.55 38.10
CA ASP A 47 -13.78 13.50 37.25
C ASP A 47 -12.54 12.94 38.00
N LEU A 48 -12.47 13.09 39.32
CA LEU A 48 -11.38 12.57 40.16
C LEU A 48 -11.58 11.11 40.60
N HIS A 49 -12.82 10.66 40.65
CA HIS A 49 -13.22 9.32 41.12
C HIS A 49 -13.57 8.39 39.96
N GLU A 50 -13.84 8.94 38.74
CA GLU A 50 -14.07 8.12 37.55
C GLU A 50 -12.72 7.72 36.90
N ARG A 51 -12.53 6.43 36.73
CA ARG A 51 -11.43 5.88 35.98
C ARG A 51 -11.91 5.41 34.64
N GLU A 52 -11.35 5.98 33.60
CA GLU A 52 -11.63 5.63 32.22
C GLU A 52 -10.65 4.56 31.73
N ARG A 53 -11.16 3.48 31.15
CA ARG A 53 -10.39 2.49 30.40
C ARG A 53 -10.97 2.36 29.00
N ASP A 54 -10.12 2.50 28.00
CA ASP A 54 -10.54 2.31 26.60
C ASP A 54 -10.67 0.82 26.28
N ILE A 55 -11.77 0.47 25.60
CA ILE A 55 -11.96 -0.84 24.97
C ILE A 55 -11.65 -0.67 23.49
N LYS A 56 -10.66 -1.37 22.97
CA LYS A 56 -10.36 -1.30 21.54
C LYS A 56 -11.54 -1.82 20.71
N ALA A 57 -11.87 -1.11 19.64
CA ALA A 57 -12.79 -1.59 18.63
C ALA A 57 -12.14 -2.69 17.78
N ALA A 58 -12.92 -3.65 17.34
CA ALA A 58 -12.47 -4.58 16.31
C ALA A 58 -12.26 -3.80 15.00
N ARG A 59 -11.07 -3.93 14.41
CA ARG A 59 -10.75 -3.27 13.14
C ARG A 59 -11.52 -3.94 12.01
N GLY A 60 -12.04 -3.16 11.07
CA GLY A 60 -12.73 -3.65 9.89
C GLY A 60 -11.86 -4.61 9.07
N LYS A 61 -12.49 -5.54 8.37
CA LYS A 61 -11.80 -6.51 7.50
C LYS A 61 -11.31 -5.83 6.23
N ILE A 62 -10.27 -6.42 5.61
CA ILE A 62 -9.91 -6.13 4.23
C ILE A 62 -10.23 -7.39 3.43
N LEU A 63 -11.04 -7.24 2.40
CA LEU A 63 -11.48 -8.32 1.52
C LEU A 63 -10.90 -8.15 0.13
N ASP A 64 -10.66 -9.25 -0.56
CA ASP A 64 -10.40 -9.23 -1.98
C ASP A 64 -11.70 -8.98 -2.79
N ILE A 65 -11.58 -8.94 -4.12
CA ILE A 65 -12.73 -8.70 -5.02
C ILE A 65 -13.81 -9.78 -4.90
N ARG A 66 -13.43 -11.01 -4.52
CA ARG A 66 -14.33 -12.17 -4.37
C ARG A 66 -14.87 -12.35 -2.96
N GLY A 67 -14.41 -11.56 -1.99
CA GLY A 67 -14.80 -11.64 -0.59
C GLY A 67 -13.89 -12.51 0.28
N ASN A 68 -12.73 -12.97 -0.24
CA ASN A 68 -11.76 -13.64 0.58
C ASN A 68 -11.12 -12.65 1.57
N ILE A 69 -10.90 -13.10 2.78
CA ILE A 69 -10.37 -12.25 3.86
C ILE A 69 -8.86 -12.09 3.70
N LEU A 70 -8.41 -10.87 3.39
CA LEU A 70 -6.98 -10.52 3.31
C LEU A 70 -6.42 -10.08 4.67
N ALA A 71 -7.24 -9.40 5.48
CA ALA A 71 -6.89 -9.01 6.84
C ALA A 71 -8.11 -9.09 7.76
N ASP A 72 -7.93 -9.67 8.95
CA ASP A 72 -8.95 -9.84 9.99
C ASP A 72 -8.34 -9.56 11.36
N ASN A 73 -9.08 -9.82 12.41
CA ASN A 73 -8.62 -9.72 13.80
C ASN A 73 -8.64 -11.11 14.47
N ARG A 74 -7.65 -11.37 15.31
CA ARG A 74 -7.70 -12.45 16.30
C ARG A 74 -7.98 -11.85 17.65
N THR A 75 -8.93 -12.42 18.39
CA THR A 75 -9.17 -12.06 19.78
C THR A 75 -8.00 -12.52 20.62
N VAL A 76 -7.42 -11.58 21.34
CA VAL A 76 -6.33 -11.77 22.29
C VAL A 76 -6.70 -11.10 23.60
N CYS A 77 -5.85 -11.21 24.62
CA CYS A 77 -6.03 -10.54 25.90
C CYS A 77 -4.83 -9.65 26.22
N THR A 78 -5.10 -8.56 26.90
CA THR A 78 -4.08 -7.74 27.57
C THR A 78 -4.19 -7.98 29.07
N VAL A 79 -3.09 -8.44 29.68
CA VAL A 79 -2.98 -8.66 31.12
C VAL A 79 -2.35 -7.42 31.75
N SER A 80 -3.02 -6.84 32.71
CA SER A 80 -2.57 -5.65 33.46
C SER A 80 -2.74 -5.85 34.95
N VAL A 81 -2.00 -5.11 35.75
CA VAL A 81 -2.13 -5.10 37.21
C VAL A 81 -2.37 -3.70 37.75
N ILE A 82 -3.15 -3.64 38.82
CA ILE A 82 -3.43 -2.43 39.59
C ILE A 82 -2.75 -2.59 40.95
N HIS A 83 -1.62 -1.96 41.14
CA HIS A 83 -0.77 -2.14 42.33
C HIS A 83 -1.55 -1.96 43.65
N SER A 84 -2.41 -0.95 43.75
CA SER A 84 -3.19 -0.66 44.97
C SER A 84 -4.23 -1.73 45.33
N GLN A 85 -4.60 -2.61 44.40
CA GLN A 85 -5.59 -3.68 44.58
C GLN A 85 -4.95 -5.06 44.85
N ILE A 86 -3.63 -5.19 44.71
CA ILE A 86 -2.95 -6.48 44.91
C ILE A 86 -2.78 -6.71 46.43
N LYS A 87 -3.40 -7.79 46.96
CA LYS A 87 -3.23 -8.18 48.36
C LYS A 87 -2.07 -9.16 48.58
N ASP A 88 -1.83 -10.05 47.62
CA ASP A 88 -0.75 -11.06 47.68
C ASP A 88 0.13 -10.95 46.41
N PRO A 89 1.17 -10.10 46.43
CA PRO A 89 2.07 -9.93 45.28
C PRO A 89 2.79 -11.20 44.86
N GLU A 90 3.20 -12.03 45.81
CA GLU A 90 3.96 -13.27 45.54
C GLU A 90 3.11 -14.30 44.79
N LYS A 91 1.83 -14.43 45.16
CA LYS A 91 0.88 -15.30 44.45
C LYS A 91 0.66 -14.78 43.01
N VAL A 92 0.45 -13.48 42.82
CA VAL A 92 0.26 -12.85 41.53
C VAL A 92 1.50 -13.07 40.63
N ILE A 93 2.71 -12.84 41.16
CA ILE A 93 3.96 -13.02 40.41
C ILE A 93 4.11 -14.45 39.93
N ARG A 94 3.93 -15.41 40.83
CA ARG A 94 4.08 -16.85 40.51
C ARG A 94 3.08 -17.32 39.46
N VAL A 95 1.81 -16.96 39.62
CA VAL A 95 0.75 -17.38 38.69
C VAL A 95 0.96 -16.72 37.30
N LEU A 96 1.23 -15.40 37.24
CA LEU A 96 1.45 -14.73 35.97
C LEU A 96 2.73 -15.20 35.28
N SER A 97 3.83 -15.45 36.02
CA SER A 97 5.06 -16.01 35.46
C SER A 97 4.82 -17.38 34.83
N GLY A 98 4.12 -18.26 35.51
CA GLY A 98 3.79 -19.60 35.01
C GLY A 98 2.84 -19.57 33.81
N ALA A 99 1.79 -18.75 33.87
CA ALA A 99 0.79 -18.68 32.81
C ALA A 99 1.31 -17.98 31.52
N LEU A 100 2.13 -16.95 31.67
CA LEU A 100 2.64 -16.15 30.57
C LEU A 100 4.03 -16.59 30.07
N SER A 101 4.67 -17.56 30.74
CA SER A 101 6.04 -18.02 30.44
C SER A 101 7.08 -16.89 30.47
N VAL A 102 6.89 -15.92 31.36
CA VAL A 102 7.79 -14.77 31.58
C VAL A 102 8.54 -14.94 32.89
N LYS A 103 9.80 -14.50 32.97
CA LYS A 103 10.60 -14.61 34.19
C LYS A 103 9.96 -13.86 35.36
N GLU A 104 9.98 -14.49 36.54
CA GLU A 104 9.41 -13.87 37.76
C GLU A 104 9.99 -12.47 38.05
N GLU A 105 11.28 -12.25 37.79
CA GLU A 105 11.93 -10.98 38.01
C GLU A 105 11.33 -9.84 37.16
N GLU A 106 10.92 -10.14 35.92
CA GLU A 106 10.31 -9.18 35.02
C GLU A 106 8.87 -8.85 35.44
N ILE A 107 8.12 -9.88 35.85
CA ILE A 107 6.77 -9.73 36.40
C ILE A 107 6.83 -8.94 37.70
N ARG A 108 7.77 -9.26 38.61
CA ARG A 108 7.98 -8.57 39.89
C ARG A 108 8.18 -7.07 39.72
N LYS A 109 9.09 -6.68 38.83
CA LYS A 109 9.34 -5.25 38.53
C LYS A 109 8.08 -4.49 38.14
N LYS A 110 7.15 -5.13 37.45
CA LYS A 110 5.89 -4.54 37.01
C LYS A 110 4.82 -4.55 38.10
N VAL A 111 4.72 -5.66 38.86
CA VAL A 111 3.75 -5.82 39.96
C VAL A 111 4.07 -4.88 41.13
N GLU A 112 5.36 -4.72 41.46
CA GLU A 112 5.81 -3.84 42.56
C GLU A 112 5.85 -2.35 42.18
N LYS A 113 5.70 -2.02 40.88
CA LYS A 113 5.68 -0.63 40.43
C LYS A 113 4.42 0.07 40.90
N ILE A 114 4.59 1.14 41.68
CA ILE A 114 3.49 1.97 42.16
C ILE A 114 2.91 2.76 40.98
N SER A 115 1.89 2.21 40.36
CA SER A 115 1.17 2.83 39.24
C SER A 115 -0.31 2.54 39.34
N SER A 116 -1.12 3.38 38.73
CA SER A 116 -2.56 3.19 38.68
C SER A 116 -2.98 1.95 37.91
N ILE A 117 -2.25 1.62 36.83
CA ILE A 117 -2.32 0.37 36.07
C ILE A 117 -0.97 0.14 35.38
N GLU A 118 -0.47 -1.08 35.45
CA GLU A 118 0.75 -1.47 34.74
C GLU A 118 0.43 -2.65 33.81
N ARG A 119 0.80 -2.51 32.55
CA ARG A 119 0.58 -3.55 31.54
C ARG A 119 1.66 -4.61 31.67
N ILE A 120 1.26 -5.84 32.01
CA ILE A 120 2.17 -6.98 32.13
C ILE A 120 2.54 -7.51 30.76
N GLN A 121 1.52 -7.89 29.97
CA GLN A 121 1.71 -8.44 28.62
C GLN A 121 0.50 -8.18 27.76
N THR A 122 0.74 -7.85 26.48
CA THR A 122 -0.27 -7.71 25.42
C THR A 122 -0.23 -8.92 24.50
N ASN A 123 -1.23 -9.07 23.66
CA ASN A 123 -1.33 -10.15 22.66
C ASN A 123 -1.26 -11.56 23.27
N VAL A 124 -1.78 -11.72 24.50
CA VAL A 124 -1.91 -13.01 25.18
C VAL A 124 -3.04 -13.79 24.51
N GLU A 125 -2.82 -15.06 24.22
CA GLU A 125 -3.88 -15.92 23.68
C GLU A 125 -5.10 -15.97 24.60
N LYS A 126 -6.31 -15.97 24.02
CA LYS A 126 -7.56 -15.96 24.78
C LYS A 126 -7.63 -17.09 25.79
N SER A 127 -7.20 -18.29 25.42
CA SER A 127 -7.14 -19.48 26.30
C SER A 127 -6.28 -19.26 27.54
N ILE A 128 -5.17 -18.53 27.41
CA ILE A 128 -4.29 -18.18 28.54
C ILE A 128 -4.93 -17.08 29.38
N GLY A 129 -5.52 -16.08 28.72
CA GLY A 129 -6.26 -15.00 29.39
C GLY A 129 -7.42 -15.55 30.24
N ASP A 130 -8.22 -16.46 29.69
CA ASP A 130 -9.34 -17.08 30.38
C ASP A 130 -8.85 -17.90 31.60
N ARG A 131 -7.74 -18.64 31.46
CA ARG A 131 -7.11 -19.34 32.57
C ARG A 131 -6.64 -18.40 33.67
N ILE A 132 -6.08 -17.23 33.33
CA ILE A 132 -5.68 -16.23 34.32
C ILE A 132 -6.91 -15.67 35.07
N ARG A 133 -8.05 -15.46 34.38
CA ARG A 133 -9.32 -15.04 35.02
C ARG A 133 -9.83 -16.09 36.03
N GLU A 134 -9.70 -17.39 35.74
CA GLU A 134 -10.12 -18.46 36.63
C GLU A 134 -9.39 -18.45 37.99
N TYR A 135 -8.17 -17.89 38.07
CA TYR A 135 -7.43 -17.77 39.35
C TYR A 135 -7.98 -16.68 40.26
N ASP A 136 -8.89 -15.83 39.78
CA ASP A 136 -9.53 -14.72 40.52
C ASP A 136 -8.54 -13.90 41.37
N LEU A 137 -7.49 -13.39 40.71
CA LEU A 137 -6.40 -12.67 41.38
C LEU A 137 -6.78 -11.20 41.56
N GLU A 138 -6.87 -10.79 42.85
CA GLU A 138 -7.14 -9.41 43.18
C GLU A 138 -6.08 -8.46 42.58
N GLY A 139 -6.53 -7.39 41.92
CA GLY A 139 -5.65 -6.42 41.26
C GLY A 139 -5.09 -6.86 39.90
N VAL A 140 -5.44 -8.05 39.40
CA VAL A 140 -5.13 -8.50 38.04
C VAL A 140 -6.35 -8.27 37.15
N LYS A 141 -6.14 -7.56 36.04
CA LYS A 141 -7.17 -7.32 35.01
C LYS A 141 -6.76 -8.01 33.71
N VAL A 142 -7.71 -8.71 33.10
CA VAL A 142 -7.53 -9.39 31.81
C VAL A 142 -8.58 -8.87 30.86
N ASP A 143 -8.20 -7.85 30.08
CA ASP A 143 -9.09 -7.20 29.14
C ASP A 143 -9.01 -7.90 27.79
N GLU A 144 -10.15 -8.05 27.10
CA GLU A 144 -10.16 -8.51 25.71
C GLU A 144 -9.55 -7.45 24.81
N ASP A 145 -8.74 -7.90 23.85
CA ASP A 145 -8.04 -7.07 22.89
C ASP A 145 -8.06 -7.75 21.52
N TYR A 146 -7.65 -7.04 20.49
CA TYR A 146 -7.59 -7.53 19.13
C TYR A 146 -6.18 -7.39 18.58
N ARG A 147 -5.68 -8.46 17.95
CA ARG A 147 -4.46 -8.45 17.15
C ARG A 147 -4.81 -8.59 15.69
N ARG A 148 -4.28 -7.72 14.84
CA ARG A 148 -4.43 -7.83 13.40
C ARG A 148 -3.82 -9.13 12.89
N TYR A 149 -4.50 -9.79 11.97
CA TYR A 149 -4.10 -11.09 11.43
C TYR A 149 -4.28 -11.12 9.92
N TYR A 150 -3.27 -11.61 9.22
CA TYR A 150 -3.21 -11.71 7.78
C TYR A 150 -3.13 -13.19 7.39
N PRO A 151 -4.25 -13.81 6.91
CA PRO A 151 -4.34 -15.25 6.67
C PRO A 151 -3.29 -15.77 5.68
N TYR A 152 -2.91 -14.94 4.71
CA TYR A 152 -1.99 -15.30 3.64
C TYR A 152 -0.53 -14.88 3.91
N GLY A 153 -0.19 -14.48 5.12
CA GLY A 153 1.18 -14.15 5.54
C GLY A 153 1.80 -13.05 4.71
N SER A 154 2.65 -13.38 3.74
CA SER A 154 3.40 -12.42 2.93
C SER A 154 2.68 -11.94 1.67
N LEU A 155 1.48 -12.45 1.37
CA LEU A 155 0.76 -12.10 0.14
C LEU A 155 0.41 -10.62 0.09
N ALA A 156 0.84 -9.93 -0.97
CA ALA A 156 0.61 -8.49 -1.17
C ALA A 156 1.06 -7.61 0.02
N SER A 157 2.14 -8.01 0.72
CA SER A 157 2.56 -7.37 1.98
C SER A 157 2.78 -5.87 1.84
N LYS A 158 3.36 -5.42 0.74
CA LYS A 158 3.66 -4.00 0.45
C LYS A 158 2.46 -3.20 -0.07
N VAL A 159 1.31 -3.87 -0.27
CA VAL A 159 0.03 -3.25 -0.60
C VAL A 159 -0.86 -3.18 0.63
N LEU A 160 -1.12 -4.33 1.26
CA LEU A 160 -1.95 -4.40 2.46
C LEU A 160 -1.37 -3.55 3.58
N GLY A 161 -0.08 -3.70 3.83
CA GLY A 161 0.56 -3.08 4.98
C GLY A 161 0.15 -3.73 6.29
N PHE A 162 0.53 -3.12 7.41
CA PHE A 162 0.29 -3.67 8.75
C PHE A 162 -0.07 -2.58 9.75
N THR A 163 -0.53 -3.02 10.92
CA THR A 163 -0.93 -2.13 12.04
C THR A 163 0.12 -2.14 13.15
N GLY A 164 0.20 -1.04 13.88
CA GLY A 164 0.93 -0.95 15.14
C GLY A 164 0.20 -1.61 16.31
N GLY A 165 0.82 -1.58 17.49
CA GLY A 165 0.25 -2.12 18.74
C GLY A 165 -1.06 -1.44 19.18
N ASP A 166 -1.28 -0.21 18.75
CA ASP A 166 -2.47 0.60 19.09
C ASP A 166 -3.62 0.38 18.11
N ASN A 167 -3.54 -0.62 17.22
CA ASN A 167 -4.50 -0.87 16.14
C ASN A 167 -4.53 0.21 15.04
N GLN A 168 -3.54 1.09 15.00
CA GLN A 168 -3.37 2.12 13.98
C GLN A 168 -2.63 1.55 12.77
N GLY A 169 -3.07 1.87 11.54
CA GLY A 169 -2.37 1.51 10.31
C GLY A 169 -1.01 2.22 10.21
N ILE A 170 0.04 1.48 9.84
CA ILE A 170 1.42 2.01 9.71
C ILE A 170 1.78 2.26 8.25
N ILE A 171 1.54 1.30 7.37
CA ILE A 171 1.78 1.42 5.92
C ILE A 171 0.64 0.79 5.12
N GLY A 172 0.65 0.95 3.80
CA GLY A 172 -0.25 0.27 2.86
C GLY A 172 -1.70 0.73 2.95
N LEU A 173 -2.62 -0.16 2.61
CA LEU A 173 -4.07 0.07 2.71
C LEU A 173 -4.51 0.24 4.16
N GLU A 174 -3.83 -0.42 5.10
CA GLU A 174 -4.11 -0.27 6.53
C GLU A 174 -4.02 1.18 6.98
N VAL A 175 -3.01 1.93 6.57
CA VAL A 175 -2.88 3.34 6.94
C VAL A 175 -3.72 4.26 6.04
N LYS A 176 -3.86 3.92 4.75
CA LYS A 176 -4.65 4.74 3.80
C LYS A 176 -6.13 4.79 4.17
N TYR A 177 -6.66 3.68 4.62
CA TYR A 177 -8.06 3.52 5.01
C TYR A 177 -8.26 3.43 6.53
N ASP A 178 -7.29 3.93 7.33
CA ASP A 178 -7.32 3.82 8.79
C ASP A 178 -8.61 4.37 9.39
N GLU A 179 -9.06 5.55 8.95
CA GLU A 179 -10.30 6.18 9.41
C GLU A 179 -11.56 5.32 9.20
N ILE A 180 -11.55 4.45 8.18
CA ILE A 180 -12.65 3.54 7.87
C ILE A 180 -12.52 2.26 8.69
N LEU A 181 -11.28 1.76 8.81
CA LEU A 181 -10.98 0.46 9.38
C LEU A 181 -10.94 0.47 10.92
N LYS A 182 -10.48 1.56 11.56
CA LYS A 182 -10.16 1.55 13.01
C LYS A 182 -11.37 1.41 13.95
N GLY A 183 -12.58 1.77 13.50
CA GLY A 183 -13.77 1.82 14.35
C GLY A 183 -13.73 2.93 15.39
N GLU A 184 -14.66 2.88 16.34
CA GLU A 184 -14.73 3.78 17.48
C GLU A 184 -14.46 3.01 18.77
N PRO A 185 -13.48 3.40 19.59
CA PRO A 185 -13.20 2.73 20.85
C PRO A 185 -14.38 2.87 21.83
N GLY A 186 -14.63 1.80 22.55
CA GLY A 186 -15.53 1.82 23.70
C GLY A 186 -14.81 2.33 24.96
N LYS A 187 -15.57 2.54 26.03
CA LYS A 187 -15.06 3.03 27.31
C LYS A 187 -15.68 2.27 28.47
N ILE A 188 -14.87 1.92 29.45
CA ILE A 188 -15.31 1.44 30.76
C ILE A 188 -15.04 2.56 31.77
N LEU A 189 -16.09 3.02 32.42
CA LEU A 189 -16.03 3.99 33.51
C LEU A 189 -16.24 3.23 34.82
N THR A 190 -15.21 3.20 35.69
CA THR A 190 -15.28 2.65 37.03
C THR A 190 -15.12 3.77 38.04
N VAL A 191 -15.92 3.74 39.13
CA VAL A 191 -15.79 4.69 40.22
C VAL A 191 -14.78 4.15 41.23
N THR A 192 -13.75 4.94 41.51
CA THR A 192 -12.68 4.58 42.46
C THR A 192 -12.68 5.52 43.69
N ASP A 193 -12.19 5.03 44.82
CA ASP A 193 -11.91 5.86 45.99
C ASP A 193 -10.66 6.75 45.78
N ALA A 194 -10.35 7.60 46.74
CA ALA A 194 -9.18 8.48 46.70
C ALA A 194 -7.82 7.73 46.62
N ARG A 195 -7.80 6.42 46.82
CA ARG A 195 -6.61 5.53 46.68
C ARG A 195 -6.61 4.81 45.37
N GLY A 196 -7.61 5.01 44.49
CA GLY A 196 -7.75 4.35 43.20
C GLY A 196 -8.26 2.90 43.30
N VAL A 197 -8.89 2.51 44.41
CA VAL A 197 -9.57 1.22 44.60
C VAL A 197 -11.00 1.33 44.11
N GLU A 198 -11.47 0.37 43.34
CA GLU A 198 -12.86 0.31 42.85
C GLU A 198 -13.82 0.23 44.07
N ILE A 199 -14.87 1.05 44.04
CA ILE A 199 -15.87 1.07 45.11
C ILE A 199 -16.93 0.01 44.81
N ASP A 200 -17.00 -1.01 45.66
CA ASP A 200 -17.99 -2.08 45.56
C ASP A 200 -19.42 -1.53 45.47
N GLY A 201 -20.19 -2.00 44.49
CA GLY A 201 -21.60 -1.68 44.33
C GLY A 201 -21.91 -0.44 43.46
N THR A 202 -20.91 0.30 42.94
CA THR A 202 -21.15 1.45 42.06
C THR A 202 -21.41 1.07 40.61
N GLY A 203 -21.11 -0.17 40.22
CA GLY A 203 -21.31 -0.71 38.87
C GLY A 203 -20.36 -0.10 37.84
N GLU A 204 -19.91 -0.91 36.87
CA GLU A 204 -19.20 -0.40 35.71
C GLU A 204 -20.20 0.20 34.70
N ARG A 205 -19.95 1.44 34.27
CA ARG A 205 -20.63 2.02 33.10
C ARG A 205 -19.83 1.66 31.86
N ARG A 206 -20.43 0.93 30.94
CA ARG A 206 -19.77 0.49 29.73
C ARG A 206 -20.38 1.13 28.49
N LYS A 207 -19.56 1.81 27.70
CA LYS A 207 -19.87 2.20 26.32
C LYS A 207 -19.25 1.17 25.40
N GLU A 208 -20.07 0.41 24.69
CA GLU A 208 -19.57 -0.61 23.76
C GLU A 208 -18.78 0.02 22.60
N PRO A 209 -17.69 -0.62 22.14
CA PRO A 209 -16.96 -0.17 20.97
C PRO A 209 -17.77 -0.41 19.69
N VAL A 210 -17.59 0.45 18.69
CA VAL A 210 -18.17 0.28 17.37
C VAL A 210 -17.09 -0.25 16.45
N SER A 211 -17.29 -1.45 15.89
CA SER A 211 -16.34 -2.08 14.96
C SER A 211 -16.13 -1.22 13.72
N GLY A 212 -14.91 -1.24 13.18
CA GLY A 212 -14.60 -0.57 11.93
C GLY A 212 -15.32 -1.17 10.72
N ASN A 213 -15.46 -0.37 9.68
CA ASN A 213 -16.04 -0.81 8.42
C ASN A 213 -15.05 -1.66 7.61
N THR A 214 -15.58 -2.60 6.86
CA THR A 214 -14.82 -3.49 5.98
C THR A 214 -14.48 -2.79 4.67
N LEU A 215 -13.25 -2.93 4.21
CA LEU A 215 -12.79 -2.46 2.90
C LEU A 215 -12.80 -3.65 1.92
N ARG A 216 -13.56 -3.54 0.83
CA ARG A 216 -13.45 -4.44 -0.31
C ARG A 216 -12.47 -3.87 -1.32
N THR A 217 -11.52 -4.68 -1.77
CA THR A 217 -10.47 -4.29 -2.71
C THR A 217 -10.61 -4.97 -4.06
N SER A 218 -9.92 -4.44 -5.06
CA SER A 218 -9.77 -5.02 -6.40
C SER A 218 -8.75 -6.16 -6.45
N LEU A 219 -7.93 -6.33 -5.42
CA LEU A 219 -7.02 -7.48 -5.33
C LEU A 219 -7.81 -8.78 -5.49
N ASP A 220 -7.23 -9.72 -6.21
CA ASP A 220 -7.74 -11.10 -6.32
C ASP A 220 -6.65 -12.04 -5.81
N VAL A 221 -6.93 -12.77 -4.74
CA VAL A 221 -5.96 -13.67 -4.08
C VAL A 221 -5.34 -14.64 -5.07
N ASN A 222 -6.16 -15.26 -5.95
CA ASN A 222 -5.66 -16.24 -6.91
C ASN A 222 -4.72 -15.60 -7.95
N ILE A 223 -5.10 -14.42 -8.47
CA ILE A 223 -4.25 -13.69 -9.41
C ILE A 223 -2.96 -13.24 -8.71
N GLN A 224 -3.06 -12.71 -7.49
CA GLN A 224 -1.89 -12.28 -6.71
C GLN A 224 -0.92 -13.45 -6.46
N GLU A 225 -1.43 -14.65 -6.13
CA GLU A 225 -0.62 -15.86 -5.95
C GLU A 225 0.09 -16.29 -7.23
N TYR A 226 -0.63 -16.38 -8.36
CA TYR A 226 -0.02 -16.72 -9.65
C TYR A 226 1.11 -15.75 -10.02
N VAL A 227 0.87 -14.45 -9.81
CA VAL A 227 1.86 -13.42 -10.10
C VAL A 227 3.06 -13.52 -9.16
N GLN A 228 2.81 -13.78 -7.87
CA GLN A 228 3.88 -13.90 -6.86
C GLN A 228 4.75 -15.14 -7.10
N GLN A 229 4.15 -16.26 -7.47
CA GLN A 229 4.88 -17.47 -7.85
C GLN A 229 5.74 -17.24 -9.10
N ALA A 230 5.18 -16.59 -10.14
CA ALA A 230 5.93 -16.27 -11.35
C ALA A 230 7.09 -15.29 -11.07
N ALA A 231 6.88 -14.29 -10.20
CA ALA A 231 7.91 -13.34 -9.79
C ALA A 231 9.01 -14.02 -8.97
N GLY A 232 8.65 -14.87 -8.01
CA GLY A 232 9.60 -15.64 -7.20
C GLY A 232 10.47 -16.56 -8.06
N LYS A 233 9.84 -17.30 -8.97
CA LYS A 233 10.54 -18.20 -9.89
C LYS A 233 11.60 -17.47 -10.74
N VAL A 234 11.23 -16.37 -11.39
CA VAL A 234 12.20 -15.62 -12.22
C VAL A 234 13.26 -14.92 -11.38
N MET A 235 12.93 -14.47 -10.16
CA MET A 235 13.91 -13.89 -9.23
C MET A 235 14.99 -14.90 -8.88
N GLU A 236 14.62 -16.13 -8.56
CA GLU A 236 15.53 -17.22 -8.24
C GLU A 236 16.34 -17.66 -9.47
N GLU A 237 15.69 -17.96 -10.61
CA GLU A 237 16.32 -18.39 -11.85
C GLU A 237 17.33 -17.38 -12.40
N LYS A 238 17.09 -16.08 -12.20
CA LYS A 238 17.95 -15.00 -12.70
C LYS A 238 18.82 -14.40 -11.61
N GLN A 239 18.74 -14.90 -10.38
CA GLN A 239 19.44 -14.32 -9.23
C GLN A 239 19.25 -12.78 -9.22
N ALA A 240 18.02 -12.35 -9.47
CA ALA A 240 17.69 -10.94 -9.57
C ALA A 240 17.61 -10.32 -8.17
N GLU A 241 17.99 -9.07 -8.06
CA GLU A 241 17.90 -8.33 -6.79
C GLU A 241 16.46 -8.23 -6.29
N ARG A 242 15.53 -7.99 -7.22
CA ARG A 242 14.08 -7.93 -6.96
C ARG A 242 13.29 -8.08 -8.26
N VAL A 243 12.01 -8.43 -8.12
CA VAL A 243 11.07 -8.46 -9.26
C VAL A 243 9.78 -7.75 -8.83
N SER A 244 9.31 -6.84 -9.67
CA SER A 244 8.04 -6.14 -9.49
C SER A 244 7.10 -6.48 -10.64
N ILE A 245 5.87 -6.85 -10.33
CA ILE A 245 4.83 -7.15 -11.32
C ILE A 245 3.53 -6.48 -10.92
N LEU A 246 2.97 -5.69 -11.83
CA LEU A 246 1.69 -5.02 -11.67
C LEU A 246 0.69 -5.56 -12.70
N LEU A 247 -0.47 -6.01 -12.25
CA LEU A 247 -1.61 -6.34 -13.09
C LEU A 247 -2.77 -5.42 -12.80
N MET A 248 -3.32 -4.78 -13.84
CA MET A 248 -4.46 -3.89 -13.69
C MET A 248 -5.45 -4.02 -14.86
N ASN A 249 -6.70 -3.64 -14.58
CA ASN A 249 -7.71 -3.48 -15.60
C ASN A 249 -7.58 -2.08 -16.24
N PRO A 250 -7.21 -1.97 -17.52
CA PRO A 250 -7.08 -0.68 -18.17
C PRO A 250 -8.40 0.05 -18.39
N GLN A 251 -9.57 -0.64 -18.27
CA GLN A 251 -10.88 -0.04 -18.52
C GLN A 251 -11.46 0.70 -17.31
N ASN A 252 -11.06 0.32 -16.08
CA ASN A 252 -11.61 0.92 -14.87
C ASN A 252 -10.55 1.35 -13.84
N GLY A 253 -9.27 0.99 -14.03
CA GLY A 253 -8.16 1.35 -13.13
C GLY A 253 -7.98 0.42 -11.93
N GLU A 254 -8.79 -0.61 -11.76
CA GLU A 254 -8.65 -1.61 -10.71
C GLU A 254 -7.32 -2.38 -10.82
N ILE A 255 -6.62 -2.54 -9.70
CA ILE A 255 -5.37 -3.31 -9.64
C ILE A 255 -5.68 -4.70 -9.08
N TYR A 256 -5.56 -5.73 -9.91
CA TYR A 256 -5.81 -7.12 -9.54
C TYR A 256 -4.67 -7.75 -8.74
N ALA A 257 -3.43 -7.34 -9.05
CA ALA A 257 -2.24 -7.79 -8.34
C ALA A 257 -1.12 -6.74 -8.40
N CYS A 258 -0.38 -6.61 -7.30
CA CYS A 258 0.84 -5.81 -7.21
C CYS A 258 1.85 -6.57 -6.35
N VAL A 259 2.81 -7.20 -7.01
CA VAL A 259 3.81 -8.08 -6.42
C VAL A 259 5.18 -7.42 -6.43
N ASN A 260 5.90 -7.53 -5.33
CA ASN A 260 7.25 -6.98 -5.19
C ASN A 260 8.12 -7.93 -4.36
N VAL A 261 8.65 -8.97 -5.00
CA VAL A 261 9.50 -9.95 -4.32
C VAL A 261 10.94 -9.43 -4.14
N PRO A 262 11.55 -9.68 -2.97
CA PRO A 262 11.04 -10.45 -1.84
C PRO A 262 9.97 -9.69 -1.04
N GLU A 263 8.89 -10.38 -0.69
CA GLU A 263 7.84 -9.90 0.21
C GLU A 263 8.24 -10.18 1.67
N PHE A 264 7.50 -9.63 2.67
CA PHE A 264 7.72 -9.88 4.10
C PHE A 264 6.46 -10.40 4.78
N ASP A 265 6.60 -11.08 5.92
CA ASP A 265 5.44 -11.58 6.68
C ASP A 265 4.71 -10.43 7.40
N LEU A 266 3.44 -10.23 7.03
CA LEU A 266 2.57 -9.22 7.64
C LEU A 266 2.25 -9.51 9.13
N ASN A 267 2.33 -10.76 9.56
CA ASN A 267 2.13 -11.15 10.95
C ASN A 267 3.37 -10.91 11.82
N ASP A 268 4.56 -10.75 11.18
CA ASP A 268 5.82 -10.41 11.84
C ASP A 268 6.63 -9.36 11.01
N PRO A 269 6.10 -8.14 10.86
CA PRO A 269 6.66 -7.14 9.94
C PRO A 269 7.97 -6.51 10.41
N PHE A 270 8.43 -6.77 11.63
CA PHE A 270 9.65 -6.21 12.21
C PHE A 270 10.84 -7.17 12.17
N THR A 271 10.65 -8.38 11.64
CA THR A 271 11.72 -9.34 11.34
C THR A 271 12.16 -9.15 9.90
N LEU A 272 13.47 -8.93 9.70
CA LEU A 272 14.04 -8.76 8.36
C LEU A 272 13.97 -10.07 7.58
N ASN A 273 13.58 -9.98 6.32
CA ASN A 273 13.52 -11.11 5.37
C ASN A 273 14.83 -11.29 4.58
N THR A 274 15.92 -10.66 5.00
CA THR A 274 17.24 -10.73 4.36
C THR A 274 18.27 -11.28 5.34
N GLU A 275 19.33 -11.95 4.81
CA GLU A 275 20.47 -12.43 5.60
C GLU A 275 21.37 -11.31 6.12
N GLU A 276 21.11 -10.04 5.75
CA GLU A 276 21.83 -8.90 6.30
C GLU A 276 21.59 -8.83 7.81
N THR A 277 22.58 -9.28 8.58
CA THR A 277 22.57 -9.16 10.04
C THR A 277 22.47 -7.68 10.41
N ALA A 278 21.32 -7.31 10.97
CA ALA A 278 21.11 -5.96 11.44
C ALA A 278 22.14 -5.60 12.51
N ALA A 279 23.03 -4.68 12.19
CA ALA A 279 23.72 -3.94 13.22
C ALA A 279 22.67 -3.08 13.96
N GLU A 280 22.84 -2.94 15.28
CA GLU A 280 21.89 -2.29 16.18
C GLU A 280 21.53 -0.84 15.76
N GLY A 281 20.33 -0.39 16.12
CA GLY A 281 19.89 1.00 16.05
C GLY A 281 19.35 1.47 14.68
N GLU A 282 19.78 2.64 14.22
CA GLU A 282 19.32 3.31 13.00
C GLU A 282 19.41 2.41 11.76
N LYS A 283 20.45 1.59 11.66
CA LYS A 283 20.66 0.69 10.53
C LYS A 283 19.55 -0.38 10.40
N LYS A 284 19.00 -0.86 11.52
CA LYS A 284 17.86 -1.80 11.48
C LYS A 284 16.60 -1.11 10.96
N GLN A 285 16.32 0.10 11.39
CA GLN A 285 15.16 0.86 10.93
C GLN A 285 15.24 1.16 9.42
N ASP A 286 16.41 1.50 8.91
CA ASP A 286 16.62 1.73 7.49
C ASP A 286 16.38 0.46 6.65
N LEU A 287 16.83 -0.70 7.14
CA LEU A 287 16.58 -1.99 6.49
C LEU A 287 15.08 -2.33 6.50
N LEU A 288 14.39 -2.11 7.63
CA LEU A 288 12.93 -2.28 7.72
C LEU A 288 12.20 -1.35 6.76
N ASN A 289 12.54 -0.08 6.73
CA ASN A 289 11.96 0.89 5.81
C ASN A 289 12.17 0.49 4.34
N ARG A 290 13.33 -0.07 4.00
CA ARG A 290 13.63 -0.61 2.68
C ARG A 290 12.79 -1.85 2.36
N MET A 291 12.66 -2.77 3.32
CA MET A 291 11.83 -3.97 3.18
C MET A 291 10.36 -3.65 2.95
N TRP A 292 9.83 -2.64 3.63
CA TRP A 292 8.42 -2.24 3.55
C TRP A 292 8.08 -1.42 2.30
N ARG A 293 9.08 -0.87 1.58
CA ARG A 293 8.84 -0.07 0.37
C ARG A 293 8.13 -0.88 -0.72
N ASN A 294 7.21 -0.21 -1.41
CA ASN A 294 6.58 -0.73 -2.61
C ASN A 294 7.26 -0.12 -3.85
N PRO A 295 8.17 -0.85 -4.53
CA PRO A 295 8.89 -0.33 -5.68
C PRO A 295 8.01 0.12 -6.84
N CYS A 296 6.80 -0.44 -6.99
CA CYS A 296 5.87 0.00 -8.04
C CYS A 296 5.41 1.45 -7.88
N LEU A 297 5.49 2.00 -6.64
CA LEU A 297 5.03 3.34 -6.30
C LEU A 297 6.13 4.24 -5.76
N ASN A 298 6.99 3.69 -4.90
CA ASN A 298 7.94 4.51 -4.13
C ASN A 298 9.27 4.72 -4.85
N ASP A 299 9.55 3.96 -5.93
CA ASP A 299 10.79 4.03 -6.66
C ASP A 299 10.53 4.50 -8.11
N THR A 300 11.44 5.34 -8.59
CA THR A 300 11.45 5.74 -9.99
C THR A 300 12.55 5.00 -10.74
N TYR A 301 12.35 4.79 -12.02
CA TYR A 301 13.32 4.15 -12.90
C TYR A 301 13.22 4.71 -14.32
N GLU A 302 14.25 4.49 -15.14
CA GLU A 302 14.18 4.79 -16.56
C GLU A 302 13.38 3.68 -17.26
N PRO A 303 12.20 3.97 -17.85
CA PRO A 303 11.33 2.95 -18.41
C PRO A 303 11.89 2.28 -19.67
N GLY A 304 12.89 2.90 -20.30
CA GLY A 304 13.48 2.39 -21.54
C GLY A 304 12.44 2.23 -22.64
N SER A 305 12.61 1.21 -23.47
CA SER A 305 11.79 1.02 -24.69
C SER A 305 10.30 0.79 -24.45
N THR A 306 9.83 0.54 -23.23
CA THR A 306 8.38 0.56 -22.95
C THR A 306 7.79 1.96 -23.11
N PHE A 307 8.60 2.99 -22.89
CA PHE A 307 8.20 4.39 -23.08
C PHE A 307 7.95 4.75 -24.54
N LYS A 308 8.47 3.98 -25.50
CA LYS A 308 8.18 4.17 -26.92
C LYS A 308 6.70 4.09 -27.27
N ILE A 309 5.88 3.43 -26.44
CA ILE A 309 4.41 3.43 -26.56
C ILE A 309 3.88 4.86 -26.45
N ILE A 310 4.42 5.64 -25.53
CA ILE A 310 4.02 7.03 -25.28
C ILE A 310 4.49 7.95 -26.40
N THR A 311 5.73 7.79 -26.86
CA THR A 311 6.27 8.53 -28.04
C THR A 311 5.49 8.21 -29.30
N MET A 312 5.12 6.94 -29.52
CA MET A 312 4.29 6.48 -30.63
C MET A 312 2.91 7.16 -30.59
N ALA A 313 2.25 7.10 -29.44
CA ALA A 313 0.93 7.70 -29.26
C ALA A 313 0.95 9.22 -29.52
N ALA A 314 1.94 9.93 -28.96
CA ALA A 314 2.10 11.36 -29.18
C ALA A 314 2.40 11.70 -30.66
N GLY A 315 3.25 10.91 -31.31
CA GLY A 315 3.62 11.12 -32.72
C GLY A 315 2.47 10.89 -33.69
N LEU A 316 1.66 9.86 -33.46
CA LEU A 316 0.47 9.55 -34.25
C LEU A 316 -0.64 10.60 -34.01
N GLU A 317 -0.87 10.99 -32.75
CA GLU A 317 -1.90 11.97 -32.40
C GLU A 317 -1.63 13.37 -32.99
N GLU A 318 -0.37 13.81 -33.02
CA GLU A 318 0.04 15.07 -33.66
C GLU A 318 0.22 14.96 -35.19
N GLY A 319 0.08 13.76 -35.76
CA GLY A 319 0.24 13.52 -37.18
C GLY A 319 1.68 13.75 -37.72
N VAL A 320 2.71 13.71 -36.84
CA VAL A 320 4.11 13.86 -37.25
C VAL A 320 4.71 12.56 -37.78
N VAL A 321 3.99 11.45 -37.57
CA VAL A 321 4.31 10.13 -38.10
C VAL A 321 3.03 9.38 -38.45
N SER A 322 3.08 8.55 -39.49
CA SER A 322 2.04 7.62 -39.89
C SER A 322 2.58 6.20 -39.98
N THR A 323 1.70 5.20 -40.09
CA THR A 323 2.07 3.79 -40.29
C THR A 323 2.85 3.55 -41.58
N GLU A 324 2.64 4.39 -42.60
CA GLU A 324 3.25 4.31 -43.93
C GLU A 324 4.64 4.93 -44.00
N ASP A 325 5.04 5.73 -42.99
CA ASP A 325 6.34 6.41 -42.96
C ASP A 325 7.50 5.40 -43.01
N ARG A 326 8.54 5.76 -43.79
CA ARG A 326 9.75 4.96 -43.95
C ARG A 326 10.94 5.60 -43.25
N PHE A 327 11.75 4.77 -42.65
CA PHE A 327 12.92 5.14 -41.87
C PHE A 327 14.11 4.30 -42.26
N PHE A 328 15.33 4.79 -42.01
CA PHE A 328 16.56 4.04 -42.19
C PHE A 328 17.36 4.04 -40.88
N CYS A 329 17.80 2.83 -40.48
CA CYS A 329 18.61 2.64 -39.27
C CYS A 329 19.97 2.07 -39.60
N PRO A 330 21.05 2.87 -39.57
CA PRO A 330 22.43 2.40 -39.78
C PRO A 330 23.06 1.81 -38.50
N GLY A 331 22.27 1.64 -37.39
CA GLY A 331 22.76 1.21 -36.08
C GLY A 331 22.96 2.35 -35.09
N TYR A 332 22.76 3.60 -35.51
CA TYR A 332 22.83 4.81 -34.66
C TYR A 332 22.09 5.97 -35.31
N LYS A 333 21.87 7.03 -34.55
CA LYS A 333 21.46 8.35 -35.01
C LYS A 333 22.43 9.39 -34.45
N VAL A 334 22.86 10.33 -35.25
CA VAL A 334 23.64 11.50 -34.81
C VAL A 334 22.64 12.62 -34.48
N VAL A 335 22.74 13.18 -33.30
CA VAL A 335 21.96 14.33 -32.83
C VAL A 335 22.96 15.30 -32.26
N GLU A 336 23.06 16.48 -32.86
CA GLU A 336 24.13 17.44 -32.61
C GLU A 336 25.52 16.76 -32.73
N ASP A 337 26.33 16.75 -31.67
CA ASP A 337 27.67 16.12 -31.61
C ASP A 337 27.63 14.68 -31.05
N ARG A 338 26.45 14.17 -30.71
CA ARG A 338 26.28 12.86 -30.03
C ARG A 338 25.83 11.78 -30.99
N ARG A 339 26.52 10.62 -30.90
CA ARG A 339 26.12 9.38 -31.59
C ARG A 339 25.34 8.50 -30.66
N ILE A 340 24.01 8.44 -30.83
CA ILE A 340 23.10 7.62 -30.02
C ILE A 340 22.86 6.30 -30.73
N HIS A 341 23.22 5.20 -30.08
CA HIS A 341 23.20 3.89 -30.70
C HIS A 341 21.85 3.17 -30.61
N CYS A 342 21.55 2.39 -31.66
CA CYS A 342 20.53 1.37 -31.62
C CYS A 342 21.00 0.14 -30.84
N ALA A 343 20.07 -0.67 -30.32
CA ALA A 343 20.38 -1.96 -29.69
C ALA A 343 21.09 -2.90 -30.72
N LYS A 344 20.61 -2.92 -31.97
CA LYS A 344 21.27 -3.60 -33.08
C LYS A 344 22.32 -2.67 -33.70
N ARG A 345 23.56 -2.83 -33.30
CA ARG A 345 24.70 -1.99 -33.72
C ARG A 345 24.97 -2.01 -35.23
N THR A 346 24.63 -3.11 -35.90
CA THR A 346 24.75 -3.26 -37.38
C THR A 346 23.61 -2.58 -38.13
N GLY A 347 22.61 -2.03 -37.42
CA GLY A 347 21.44 -1.39 -37.99
C GLY A 347 20.33 -2.36 -38.41
N HIS A 348 19.15 -1.79 -38.60
CA HIS A 348 17.96 -2.51 -39.11
C HIS A 348 17.78 -2.30 -40.62
N GLY A 349 18.50 -1.33 -41.20
CA GLY A 349 18.32 -0.93 -42.61
C GLY A 349 17.04 -0.10 -42.80
N ALA A 350 16.48 -0.19 -44.01
CA ALA A 350 15.19 0.42 -44.33
C ALA A 350 14.04 -0.33 -43.67
N GLN A 351 13.13 0.40 -43.05
CA GLN A 351 11.98 -0.16 -42.33
C GLN A 351 10.84 0.85 -42.29
N SER A 352 9.60 0.36 -42.20
CA SER A 352 8.44 1.17 -41.90
C SER A 352 8.41 1.62 -40.41
N PHE A 353 7.51 2.52 -40.06
CA PHE A 353 7.28 2.89 -38.66
C PHE A 353 6.86 1.67 -37.82
N VAL A 354 5.99 0.83 -38.36
CA VAL A 354 5.52 -0.40 -37.71
C VAL A 354 6.69 -1.36 -37.46
N GLU A 355 7.52 -1.64 -38.47
CA GLU A 355 8.73 -2.45 -38.31
C GLU A 355 9.71 -1.84 -37.32
N GLY A 356 9.80 -0.49 -37.26
CA GLY A 356 10.59 0.24 -36.26
C GLY A 356 10.12 -0.02 -34.84
N ALA A 357 8.81 -0.14 -34.63
CA ALA A 357 8.22 -0.51 -33.35
C ALA A 357 8.46 -1.99 -33.01
N GLN A 358 8.27 -2.92 -33.98
CA GLN A 358 8.55 -4.35 -33.87
C GLN A 358 10.00 -4.63 -33.46
N ASN A 359 10.94 -3.97 -34.16
CA ASN A 359 12.36 -4.03 -33.90
C ASN A 359 12.83 -3.24 -32.67
N SER A 360 11.95 -2.49 -32.04
CA SER A 360 12.31 -1.55 -30.95
C SER A 360 13.46 -0.61 -31.33
N CYS A 361 13.45 -0.09 -32.56
CA CYS A 361 14.52 0.70 -33.15
C CYS A 361 14.67 2.10 -32.52
N ASN A 362 15.81 2.41 -31.86
CA ASN A 362 16.03 3.73 -31.27
C ASN A 362 16.05 4.86 -32.30
N PRO A 363 16.79 4.77 -33.45
CA PRO A 363 16.81 5.81 -34.47
C PRO A 363 15.42 6.24 -34.97
N VAL A 364 14.46 5.31 -35.11
CA VAL A 364 13.08 5.61 -35.52
C VAL A 364 12.40 6.48 -34.46
N PHE A 365 12.46 6.09 -33.20
CA PHE A 365 11.79 6.84 -32.12
C PHE A 365 12.48 8.17 -31.78
N ILE A 366 13.81 8.26 -31.97
CA ILE A 366 14.53 9.54 -31.92
C ILE A 366 14.00 10.49 -33.00
N GLU A 367 13.85 10.00 -34.24
CA GLU A 367 13.31 10.81 -35.35
C GLU A 367 11.90 11.31 -35.06
N VAL A 368 11.01 10.43 -34.54
CA VAL A 368 9.65 10.81 -34.13
C VAL A 368 9.66 11.88 -33.05
N GLY A 369 10.52 11.72 -32.03
CA GLY A 369 10.66 12.71 -30.95
C GLY A 369 11.17 14.06 -31.45
N LEU A 370 12.16 14.06 -32.34
CA LEU A 370 12.68 15.29 -32.95
C LEU A 370 11.64 15.99 -33.86
N ARG A 371 10.81 15.23 -34.61
CA ARG A 371 9.67 15.78 -35.37
C ARG A 371 8.60 16.39 -34.48
N LEU A 372 8.34 15.81 -33.29
CA LEU A 372 7.46 16.41 -32.28
C LEU A 372 8.01 17.75 -31.76
N GLY A 373 9.32 17.78 -31.50
CA GLY A 373 9.99 18.89 -30.83
C GLY A 373 9.70 18.95 -29.34
N SER A 374 10.54 19.64 -28.58
CA SER A 374 10.51 19.67 -27.11
C SER A 374 9.19 20.18 -26.52
N ASP A 375 8.61 21.26 -27.11
CA ASP A 375 7.39 21.87 -26.58
C ASP A 375 6.17 20.97 -26.69
N ARG A 376 5.95 20.33 -27.86
CA ARG A 376 4.84 19.41 -28.06
C ARG A 376 5.07 18.11 -27.25
N TYR A 377 6.31 17.64 -27.17
CA TYR A 377 6.64 16.48 -26.38
C TYR A 377 6.32 16.71 -24.88
N TYR A 378 6.68 17.87 -24.34
CA TYR A 378 6.37 18.24 -22.97
C TYR A 378 4.86 18.44 -22.72
N LYS A 379 4.12 18.97 -23.71
CA LYS A 379 2.65 19.04 -23.69
C LYS A 379 2.05 17.64 -23.47
N TYR A 380 2.56 16.62 -24.21
CA TYR A 380 2.09 15.24 -24.05
C TYR A 380 2.51 14.62 -22.71
N PHE A 381 3.70 14.93 -22.21
CA PHE A 381 4.07 14.51 -20.84
C PHE A 381 3.04 14.99 -19.82
N LYS A 382 2.59 16.22 -19.93
CA LYS A 382 1.56 16.81 -19.07
C LYS A 382 0.19 16.16 -19.30
N GLN A 383 -0.23 16.03 -20.55
CA GLN A 383 -1.53 15.47 -20.95
C GLN A 383 -1.69 14.01 -20.53
N PHE A 384 -0.63 13.22 -20.62
CA PHE A 384 -0.58 11.83 -20.18
C PHE A 384 -0.43 11.67 -18.66
N GLY A 385 -0.37 12.77 -17.91
CA GLY A 385 -0.28 12.77 -16.45
C GLY A 385 1.08 12.37 -15.90
N LEU A 386 2.14 12.34 -16.71
CA LEU A 386 3.48 11.91 -16.31
C LEU A 386 4.21 12.92 -15.41
N LEU A 387 3.75 14.18 -15.33
CA LEU A 387 4.33 15.22 -14.48
C LEU A 387 3.65 15.36 -13.11
N LYS A 388 2.66 14.51 -12.83
CA LYS A 388 1.93 14.49 -11.56
C LYS A 388 1.82 13.05 -11.06
N LYS A 389 1.54 12.89 -9.78
CA LYS A 389 1.22 11.59 -9.19
C LYS A 389 -0.05 11.02 -9.82
N THR A 390 -0.17 9.71 -9.86
CA THR A 390 -1.35 9.04 -10.42
C THR A 390 -2.61 9.26 -9.58
N GLY A 391 -2.44 9.50 -8.29
CA GLY A 391 -3.53 9.59 -7.34
C GLY A 391 -3.99 8.24 -6.78
N ILE A 392 -3.16 7.19 -6.96
CA ILE A 392 -3.42 5.87 -6.38
C ILE A 392 -3.72 5.95 -4.89
N ASP A 393 -4.61 5.11 -4.42
CA ASP A 393 -5.03 4.99 -3.03
C ASP A 393 -4.02 4.27 -2.12
N LEU A 394 -2.74 4.52 -2.36
CA LEU A 394 -1.62 4.14 -1.50
C LEU A 394 -0.73 5.35 -1.23
N GLN A 395 0.01 5.29 -0.14
CA GLN A 395 0.91 6.37 0.25
C GLN A 395 2.30 6.23 -0.37
N GLY A 396 3.01 7.36 -0.44
CA GLY A 396 4.42 7.37 -0.78
C GLY A 396 4.74 7.33 -2.27
N GLU A 397 3.76 7.55 -3.18
CA GLU A 397 4.05 7.62 -4.61
C GLU A 397 5.13 8.67 -4.90
N ALA A 398 6.22 8.23 -5.55
CA ALA A 398 7.33 9.10 -5.92
C ALA A 398 6.95 10.02 -7.10
N GLY A 399 7.55 11.19 -7.13
CA GLY A 399 7.39 12.13 -8.23
C GLY A 399 8.30 11.80 -9.42
N THR A 400 7.89 12.19 -10.62
CA THR A 400 8.71 12.11 -11.84
C THR A 400 9.97 12.95 -11.73
N ILE A 401 11.10 12.39 -12.15
CA ILE A 401 12.35 13.11 -12.33
C ILE A 401 12.51 13.40 -13.81
N MET A 402 12.35 14.67 -14.21
CA MET A 402 12.35 15.10 -15.61
C MET A 402 13.15 16.38 -15.79
N HIS A 403 13.72 16.55 -16.98
CA HIS A 403 14.38 17.80 -17.37
C HIS A 403 13.41 18.99 -17.32
N ASN A 404 13.94 20.14 -16.92
CA ASN A 404 13.18 21.39 -17.10
C ASN A 404 12.98 21.63 -18.61
N PRO A 405 11.78 22.01 -19.08
CA PRO A 405 11.52 22.26 -20.50
C PRO A 405 12.52 23.21 -21.15
N LYS A 406 12.95 24.25 -20.41
CA LYS A 406 13.94 25.22 -20.90
C LYS A 406 15.34 24.64 -21.15
N ASN A 407 15.63 23.47 -20.54
CA ASN A 407 16.93 22.79 -20.62
C ASN A 407 16.84 21.51 -21.46
N MET A 408 15.71 21.23 -22.10
CA MET A 408 15.53 20.08 -22.96
C MET A 408 15.98 20.40 -24.39
N GLY A 409 17.28 20.19 -24.65
CA GLY A 409 17.86 20.26 -25.99
C GLY A 409 17.49 19.05 -26.87
N GLU A 410 18.02 19.02 -28.09
CA GLU A 410 17.74 17.91 -29.03
C GLU A 410 18.29 16.58 -28.52
N VAL A 411 19.42 16.57 -27.83
CA VAL A 411 20.05 15.36 -27.28
C VAL A 411 19.19 14.78 -26.15
N GLU A 412 18.72 15.61 -25.22
CA GLU A 412 17.81 15.20 -24.15
C GLU A 412 16.49 14.66 -24.73
N LEU A 413 15.90 15.40 -25.68
CA LEU A 413 14.68 14.97 -26.36
C LEU A 413 14.85 13.64 -27.08
N ALA A 414 15.97 13.44 -27.76
CA ALA A 414 16.31 12.20 -28.42
C ALA A 414 16.37 11.02 -27.44
N THR A 415 16.99 11.19 -26.27
CA THR A 415 17.09 10.12 -25.25
C THR A 415 15.76 9.86 -24.54
N VAL A 416 15.01 10.91 -24.26
CA VAL A 416 13.66 10.83 -23.69
C VAL A 416 12.71 10.06 -24.62
N SER A 417 12.82 10.22 -25.94
CA SER A 417 11.96 9.57 -26.93
C SER A 417 11.97 8.04 -26.89
N PHE A 418 13.03 7.42 -26.36
CA PHE A 418 13.09 5.99 -26.16
C PHE A 418 13.22 5.57 -24.69
N GLY A 419 12.88 6.49 -23.75
CA GLY A 419 12.69 6.18 -22.33
C GLY A 419 13.94 6.26 -21.47
N GLN A 420 14.92 7.12 -21.81
CA GLN A 420 16.13 7.35 -21.03
C GLN A 420 16.27 8.83 -20.63
N SER A 421 17.16 9.11 -19.67
CA SER A 421 17.45 10.46 -19.15
C SER A 421 16.34 11.12 -18.33
N PHE A 422 15.33 10.36 -17.94
CA PHE A 422 14.28 10.76 -16.98
C PHE A 422 13.80 9.52 -16.22
N GLN A 423 13.06 9.72 -15.14
CA GLN A 423 12.56 8.60 -14.35
C GLN A 423 11.08 8.81 -13.97
N ILE A 424 10.32 7.72 -14.04
CA ILE A 424 8.91 7.62 -13.62
C ILE A 424 8.72 6.37 -12.77
N THR A 425 7.62 6.32 -12.03
CA THR A 425 7.26 5.11 -11.29
C THR A 425 6.64 4.06 -12.22
N PRO A 426 6.74 2.75 -11.89
CA PRO A 426 6.03 1.70 -12.63
C PRO A 426 4.53 1.96 -12.74
N ILE A 427 3.89 2.46 -11.67
CA ILE A 427 2.44 2.76 -11.71
C ILE A 427 2.12 3.93 -12.66
N GLN A 428 2.96 4.95 -12.77
CA GLN A 428 2.77 6.01 -13.76
C GLN A 428 2.83 5.47 -15.19
N LEU A 429 3.80 4.61 -15.49
CA LEU A 429 3.91 3.96 -16.81
C LEU A 429 2.66 3.13 -17.11
N ALA A 430 2.25 2.24 -16.20
CA ALA A 430 1.11 1.37 -16.39
C ALA A 430 -0.19 2.16 -16.56
N THR A 431 -0.43 3.19 -15.73
CA THR A 431 -1.61 4.06 -15.81
C THR A 431 -1.67 4.84 -17.12
N THR A 432 -0.54 5.38 -17.58
CA THR A 432 -0.46 6.13 -18.83
C THR A 432 -0.72 5.22 -20.02
N VAL A 433 -0.10 4.04 -20.07
CA VAL A 433 -0.32 3.08 -21.15
C VAL A 433 -1.76 2.57 -21.13
N SER A 434 -2.34 2.30 -19.94
CA SER A 434 -3.77 1.95 -19.81
C SER A 434 -4.66 2.98 -20.47
N GLY A 435 -4.43 4.27 -20.20
CA GLY A 435 -5.20 5.35 -20.83
C GLY A 435 -5.01 5.44 -22.34
N ILE A 436 -3.83 5.13 -22.85
CA ILE A 436 -3.56 5.11 -24.30
C ILE A 436 -4.32 3.95 -24.97
N ILE A 437 -4.34 2.75 -24.39
CA ILE A 437 -4.91 1.56 -25.03
C ILE A 437 -6.40 1.36 -24.79
N ASN A 438 -7.03 2.13 -23.89
CA ASN A 438 -8.47 2.00 -23.56
C ASN A 438 -9.36 3.03 -24.28
N GLY A 439 -8.86 3.69 -25.30
CA GLY A 439 -9.60 4.72 -26.05
C GLY A 439 -9.36 6.15 -25.59
N GLY A 440 -8.31 6.40 -24.81
CA GLY A 440 -7.90 7.74 -24.38
C GLY A 440 -8.43 8.17 -23.01
N ASN A 441 -8.83 7.24 -22.15
CA ASN A 441 -9.33 7.52 -20.80
C ASN A 441 -8.29 7.15 -19.74
N ARG A 442 -7.61 8.13 -19.17
CA ARG A 442 -6.69 7.93 -18.06
C ARG A 442 -7.48 7.86 -16.76
N ILE A 443 -7.60 6.66 -16.22
CA ILE A 443 -8.34 6.37 -14.99
C ILE A 443 -7.35 6.29 -13.82
N THR A 444 -7.71 6.88 -12.67
CA THR A 444 -6.90 6.78 -11.46
C THR A 444 -6.78 5.32 -11.01
N PRO A 445 -5.56 4.75 -10.92
CA PRO A 445 -5.37 3.39 -10.46
C PRO A 445 -5.75 3.27 -8.99
N HIS A 446 -6.33 2.13 -8.59
CA HIS A 446 -6.81 1.97 -7.22
C HIS A 446 -6.97 0.51 -6.81
N PHE A 447 -7.00 0.30 -5.48
CA PHE A 447 -7.29 -0.97 -4.84
C PHE A 447 -8.67 -0.99 -4.19
N GLY A 448 -9.09 0.10 -3.52
CA GLY A 448 -10.39 0.15 -2.85
C GLY A 448 -11.55 0.20 -3.84
N ILE A 449 -12.56 -0.66 -3.65
CA ILE A 449 -13.78 -0.67 -4.47
C ILE A 449 -14.97 -0.14 -3.67
N SER A 450 -15.17 -0.67 -2.48
CA SER A 450 -16.32 -0.31 -1.64
C SER A 450 -16.02 -0.44 -0.16
N VAL A 451 -16.82 0.26 0.62
CA VAL A 451 -16.87 0.17 2.07
C VAL A 451 -18.15 -0.55 2.46
N GLU A 452 -18.04 -1.55 3.32
CA GLU A 452 -19.13 -2.35 3.85
C GLU A 452 -19.16 -2.22 5.37
N SER A 453 -20.34 -2.22 5.99
CA SER A 453 -20.46 -2.28 7.45
C SER A 453 -20.05 -3.65 7.99
N ALA A 454 -19.93 -3.78 9.30
CA ALA A 454 -19.52 -5.03 9.94
C ALA A 454 -20.44 -6.23 9.62
N ASP A 455 -21.71 -5.99 9.30
CA ASP A 455 -22.70 -6.99 8.88
C ASP A 455 -22.66 -7.34 7.39
N GLY A 456 -21.75 -6.71 6.61
CA GLY A 456 -21.61 -6.93 5.17
C GLY A 456 -22.50 -6.04 4.30
N THR A 457 -23.28 -5.14 4.89
CA THR A 457 -24.09 -4.20 4.11
C THR A 457 -23.21 -3.14 3.46
N LYS A 458 -23.38 -2.94 2.14
CA LYS A 458 -22.60 -1.94 1.40
C LYS A 458 -22.97 -0.53 1.85
N VAL A 459 -22.00 0.19 2.41
CA VAL A 459 -22.15 1.58 2.88
C VAL A 459 -21.97 2.56 1.72
N ARG A 460 -20.89 2.40 0.93
CA ARG A 460 -20.60 3.26 -0.23
C ARG A 460 -19.70 2.56 -1.24
N THR A 461 -19.82 2.93 -2.50
CA THR A 461 -18.82 2.66 -3.54
C THR A 461 -17.77 3.76 -3.54
N LEU A 462 -16.50 3.41 -3.76
CA LEU A 462 -15.43 4.37 -3.91
C LEU A 462 -15.35 4.77 -5.39
N GLU A 463 -15.26 6.07 -5.66
CA GLU A 463 -15.21 6.62 -7.02
C GLU A 463 -13.85 7.27 -7.26
N TYR A 464 -13.34 7.13 -8.49
CA TYR A 464 -12.01 7.58 -8.86
C TYR A 464 -12.06 8.48 -10.10
N PRO A 465 -11.26 9.56 -10.14
CA PRO A 465 -11.22 10.48 -11.26
C PRO A 465 -10.83 9.79 -12.57
N VAL A 466 -11.46 10.23 -13.67
CA VAL A 466 -11.16 9.85 -15.04
C VAL A 466 -10.83 11.09 -15.85
N GLU A 467 -9.70 11.09 -16.53
CA GLU A 467 -9.27 12.14 -17.47
C GLU A 467 -9.43 11.58 -18.89
N SER A 468 -10.47 12.01 -19.59
CA SER A 468 -10.78 11.54 -20.94
C SER A 468 -10.08 12.38 -22.02
N GLY A 469 -9.87 11.78 -23.20
CA GLY A 469 -9.33 12.48 -24.36
C GLY A 469 -7.82 12.74 -24.29
N ILE A 470 -7.07 11.87 -23.59
CA ILE A 470 -5.60 11.99 -23.60
C ILE A 470 -5.01 11.63 -24.97
N VAL A 471 -5.68 10.78 -25.73
CA VAL A 471 -5.51 10.50 -27.17
C VAL A 471 -6.86 10.23 -27.80
N SER A 472 -6.94 10.33 -29.13
CA SER A 472 -8.14 9.94 -29.90
C SER A 472 -8.35 8.43 -29.89
N GLY A 473 -9.60 8.00 -30.11
CA GLY A 473 -9.93 6.58 -30.27
C GLY A 473 -9.22 5.93 -31.48
N GLU A 474 -8.91 6.72 -32.51
CA GLU A 474 -8.18 6.29 -33.70
C GLU A 474 -6.70 6.00 -33.34
N THR A 475 -6.03 6.95 -32.69
CA THR A 475 -4.66 6.76 -32.18
C THR A 475 -4.56 5.57 -31.25
N SER A 476 -5.52 5.43 -30.32
CA SER A 476 -5.59 4.30 -29.41
C SER A 476 -5.64 2.97 -30.16
N ARG A 477 -6.52 2.86 -31.17
CA ARG A 477 -6.64 1.65 -32.00
C ARG A 477 -5.35 1.36 -32.77
N THR A 478 -4.76 2.36 -33.43
CA THR A 478 -3.53 2.23 -34.20
C THR A 478 -2.38 1.75 -33.30
N VAL A 479 -2.22 2.34 -32.11
CA VAL A 479 -1.20 1.93 -31.14
C VAL A 479 -1.39 0.48 -30.72
N ARG A 480 -2.62 0.04 -30.41
CA ARG A 480 -2.91 -1.37 -30.05
C ARG A 480 -2.54 -2.33 -31.18
N THR A 481 -2.92 -2.02 -32.43
CA THR A 481 -2.60 -2.83 -33.59
C THR A 481 -1.07 -2.94 -33.80
N ILE A 482 -0.33 -1.83 -33.69
CA ILE A 482 1.14 -1.88 -33.78
C ILE A 482 1.73 -2.72 -32.66
N LEU A 483 1.25 -2.56 -31.41
CA LEU A 483 1.77 -3.32 -30.27
C LEU A 483 1.42 -4.83 -30.34
N GLU A 484 0.34 -5.20 -30.99
CA GLU A 484 0.02 -6.60 -31.31
C GLU A 484 1.08 -7.19 -32.27
N THR A 485 1.46 -6.46 -33.34
CA THR A 485 2.51 -6.92 -34.24
C THR A 485 3.89 -7.02 -33.57
N VAL A 486 4.16 -6.23 -32.52
CA VAL A 486 5.37 -6.38 -31.71
C VAL A 486 5.43 -7.75 -31.04
N VAL A 487 4.28 -8.31 -30.64
CA VAL A 487 4.20 -9.64 -30.01
C VAL A 487 4.10 -10.76 -31.06
N SER A 488 3.34 -10.59 -32.14
CA SER A 488 3.18 -11.63 -33.16
C SER A 488 4.44 -11.81 -34.03
N GLU A 489 5.12 -10.72 -34.40
CA GLU A 489 6.20 -10.71 -35.38
C GLU A 489 7.54 -10.16 -34.86
N GLY A 490 7.49 -9.35 -33.78
CA GLY A 490 8.59 -8.53 -33.33
C GLY A 490 9.35 -9.06 -32.11
N SER A 491 9.93 -8.11 -31.37
CA SER A 491 10.78 -8.33 -30.20
C SER A 491 10.04 -8.92 -28.99
N GLY A 492 8.70 -8.89 -28.99
CA GLY A 492 7.83 -9.37 -27.93
C GLY A 492 7.32 -10.80 -28.11
N LYS A 493 7.73 -11.53 -29.14
CA LYS A 493 7.17 -12.84 -29.54
C LYS A 493 7.10 -13.89 -28.42
N ASN A 494 8.01 -13.82 -27.45
CA ASN A 494 8.00 -14.74 -26.32
C ASN A 494 6.83 -14.54 -25.33
N ALA A 495 6.07 -13.45 -25.48
CA ALA A 495 4.81 -13.22 -24.76
C ALA A 495 3.58 -13.78 -25.49
N GLY A 496 3.73 -14.21 -26.76
CA GLY A 496 2.62 -14.71 -27.56
C GLY A 496 2.04 -16.01 -27.02
N ILE A 497 0.69 -16.10 -27.02
CA ILE A 497 -0.07 -17.28 -26.59
C ILE A 497 -1.04 -17.62 -27.71
N GLN A 498 -1.02 -18.87 -28.15
CA GLN A 498 -1.92 -19.33 -29.21
C GLN A 498 -3.39 -19.16 -28.81
N GLY A 499 -4.15 -18.51 -29.66
CA GLY A 499 -5.57 -18.24 -29.46
C GLY A 499 -5.87 -17.00 -28.59
N PHE A 500 -4.88 -16.20 -28.22
CA PHE A 500 -5.07 -14.91 -27.59
C PHE A 500 -4.34 -13.81 -28.37
N SER A 501 -5.03 -12.71 -28.62
CA SER A 501 -4.45 -11.50 -29.16
C SER A 501 -3.77 -10.72 -28.04
N ILE A 502 -2.44 -10.59 -28.11
CA ILE A 502 -1.63 -9.94 -27.08
C ILE A 502 -0.86 -8.77 -27.70
N GLY A 503 -1.02 -7.58 -27.15
CA GLY A 503 -0.17 -6.44 -27.46
C GLY A 503 0.89 -6.23 -26.39
N GLY A 504 2.04 -5.67 -26.75
CA GLY A 504 3.06 -5.40 -25.75
C GLY A 504 4.35 -4.79 -26.24
N LYS A 505 5.24 -4.48 -25.30
CA LYS A 505 6.54 -3.86 -25.56
C LYS A 505 7.59 -4.34 -24.58
N THR A 506 8.74 -4.72 -25.10
CA THR A 506 9.95 -5.08 -24.36
C THR A 506 10.79 -3.86 -24.03
N ALA A 507 11.49 -3.88 -22.90
CA ALA A 507 12.56 -2.94 -22.63
C ALA A 507 13.75 -3.61 -21.90
N THR A 508 14.91 -3.01 -22.08
CA THR A 508 16.13 -3.32 -21.34
C THR A 508 16.87 -2.01 -21.14
N SER A 509 16.97 -1.56 -19.89
CA SER A 509 17.62 -0.31 -19.51
C SER A 509 18.84 -0.60 -18.66
N GLN A 510 19.94 0.13 -18.88
CA GLN A 510 21.08 0.08 -17.98
C GLN A 510 20.82 0.99 -16.79
N THR A 511 21.09 0.53 -15.56
CA THR A 511 20.96 1.36 -14.36
C THR A 511 22.01 2.47 -14.32
N LEU A 512 21.78 3.48 -13.49
CA LEU A 512 22.78 4.48 -13.17
C LEU A 512 23.67 4.01 -11.98
N PRO A 513 24.97 4.34 -11.98
CA PRO A 513 25.72 4.98 -13.06
C PRO A 513 25.91 4.07 -14.28
N ARG A 514 25.93 4.66 -15.48
CA ARG A 514 26.18 3.91 -16.73
C ARG A 514 27.51 3.20 -16.67
N GLY A 515 27.58 1.99 -17.26
CA GLY A 515 28.80 1.17 -17.20
C GLY A 515 28.91 0.26 -15.99
N SER A 516 27.95 0.29 -15.04
CA SER A 516 27.92 -0.59 -13.88
C SER A 516 27.70 -2.08 -14.20
N GLY A 517 27.32 -2.40 -15.43
CA GLY A 517 26.92 -3.77 -15.83
C GLY A 517 25.55 -4.20 -15.30
N ARG A 518 24.84 -3.33 -14.57
CA ARG A 518 23.53 -3.61 -14.02
C ARG A 518 22.43 -3.17 -14.98
N TYR A 519 21.43 -4.02 -15.16
CA TYR A 519 20.32 -3.79 -16.08
C TYR A 519 18.97 -3.94 -15.38
N ILE A 520 17.95 -3.27 -15.93
CA ILE A 520 16.54 -3.48 -15.62
C ILE A 520 15.91 -4.05 -16.88
N SER A 521 15.30 -5.22 -16.76
CA SER A 521 14.63 -5.91 -17.84
C SER A 521 13.14 -5.84 -17.63
N SER A 522 12.38 -5.38 -18.62
CA SER A 522 10.93 -5.27 -18.44
C SER A 522 10.16 -5.66 -19.70
N PHE A 523 8.91 -6.03 -19.48
CA PHE A 523 7.89 -6.23 -20.49
C PHE A 523 6.56 -5.69 -20.00
N LEU A 524 5.94 -4.87 -20.83
CA LEU A 524 4.57 -4.42 -20.64
C LEU A 524 3.71 -5.12 -21.70
N GLY A 525 2.72 -5.87 -21.27
CA GLY A 525 1.79 -6.58 -22.14
C GLY A 525 0.35 -6.33 -21.75
N PHE A 526 -0.58 -6.45 -22.69
CA PHE A 526 -2.01 -6.35 -22.46
C PHE A 526 -2.79 -7.33 -23.36
N ALA A 527 -3.96 -7.72 -22.91
CA ALA A 527 -4.82 -8.65 -23.63
C ALA A 527 -6.32 -8.43 -23.30
N PRO A 528 -7.24 -8.74 -24.23
CA PRO A 528 -7.02 -8.88 -25.67
C PRO A 528 -6.51 -7.58 -26.31
N ALA A 529 -5.78 -7.63 -27.43
CA ALA A 529 -5.22 -6.43 -28.03
C ALA A 529 -6.30 -5.48 -28.57
N GLU A 530 -7.39 -6.03 -29.11
CA GLU A 530 -8.53 -5.28 -29.65
C GLU A 530 -9.39 -4.60 -28.58
N ASP A 531 -9.52 -5.20 -27.39
CA ASP A 531 -10.30 -4.67 -26.26
C ASP A 531 -9.62 -5.04 -24.93
N PRO A 532 -8.59 -4.32 -24.52
CA PRO A 532 -7.76 -4.68 -23.38
C PRO A 532 -8.57 -4.78 -22.07
N LYS A 533 -8.55 -5.94 -21.43
CA LYS A 533 -9.18 -6.23 -20.13
C LYS A 533 -8.15 -6.38 -19.00
N VAL A 534 -6.91 -6.68 -19.36
CA VAL A 534 -5.80 -6.77 -18.42
C VAL A 534 -4.53 -6.20 -19.04
N LEU A 535 -3.79 -5.43 -18.25
CA LEU A 535 -2.45 -4.96 -18.52
C LEU A 535 -1.51 -5.53 -17.47
N ALA A 536 -0.37 -6.08 -17.88
CA ALA A 536 0.70 -6.57 -17.01
C ALA A 536 2.00 -5.82 -17.30
N LEU A 537 2.64 -5.29 -16.24
CA LEU A 537 3.99 -4.73 -16.29
C LEU A 537 4.90 -5.57 -15.40
N CYS A 538 5.84 -6.31 -16.01
CA CYS A 538 6.87 -7.08 -15.31
C CYS A 538 8.20 -6.33 -15.39
N ILE A 539 8.87 -6.14 -14.24
CA ILE A 539 10.18 -5.48 -14.12
C ILE A 539 11.10 -6.37 -13.28
N ILE A 540 12.23 -6.76 -13.85
CA ILE A 540 13.27 -7.58 -13.23
C ILE A 540 14.50 -6.71 -13.03
N TYR A 541 14.91 -6.51 -11.78
CA TYR A 541 16.01 -5.61 -11.42
C TYR A 541 17.30 -6.41 -11.24
N THR A 542 18.35 -5.97 -11.92
CA THR A 542 19.70 -6.51 -11.82
C THR A 542 19.77 -8.04 -12.04
N PRO A 543 19.12 -8.62 -13.09
CA PRO A 543 19.24 -10.05 -13.38
C PRO A 543 20.69 -10.42 -13.73
N GLN A 544 21.09 -11.63 -13.36
CA GLN A 544 22.40 -12.18 -13.74
C GLN A 544 22.33 -12.94 -15.07
N GLY A 545 23.43 -12.93 -15.82
CA GLY A 545 23.52 -13.60 -17.11
C GLY A 545 22.70 -12.91 -18.20
N MET A 546 21.72 -13.60 -18.77
CA MET A 546 20.84 -13.05 -19.81
C MET A 546 19.89 -12.00 -19.24
N TYR A 547 19.93 -10.79 -19.78
CA TYR A 547 19.22 -9.62 -19.27
C TYR A 547 18.25 -8.94 -20.26
N TYR A 548 18.03 -9.51 -21.45
CA TYR A 548 17.10 -8.90 -22.41
C TYR A 548 15.63 -9.12 -22.01
N GLY A 549 14.85 -8.03 -21.89
CA GLY A 549 13.45 -8.07 -21.43
C GLY A 549 12.56 -8.99 -22.27
N GLY A 550 12.78 -9.05 -23.62
CA GLY A 550 12.06 -9.99 -24.49
C GLY A 550 12.39 -11.47 -24.23
N ILE A 551 13.51 -11.77 -23.56
CA ILE A 551 13.94 -13.15 -23.27
C ILE A 551 13.56 -13.55 -21.84
N ILE A 552 13.59 -12.64 -20.86
CA ILE A 552 13.37 -13.00 -19.46
C ILE A 552 12.07 -12.43 -18.86
N ALA A 553 11.59 -11.25 -19.29
CA ALA A 553 10.37 -10.65 -18.75
C ALA A 553 9.11 -11.00 -19.57
N ALA A 554 9.22 -11.09 -20.90
CA ALA A 554 8.10 -11.48 -21.76
C ALA A 554 7.55 -12.89 -21.46
N PRO A 555 8.37 -13.94 -21.24
CA PRO A 555 7.90 -15.25 -20.84
C PRO A 555 7.18 -15.26 -19.48
N VAL A 556 7.57 -14.39 -18.54
CA VAL A 556 6.88 -14.26 -17.25
C VAL A 556 5.46 -13.76 -17.45
N VAL A 557 5.28 -12.69 -18.24
CA VAL A 557 3.94 -12.17 -18.56
C VAL A 557 3.11 -13.20 -19.34
N ARG A 558 3.74 -13.95 -20.27
CA ARG A 558 3.08 -15.07 -20.95
C ARG A 558 2.54 -16.09 -19.95
N SER A 559 3.37 -16.58 -19.03
CA SER A 559 2.97 -17.56 -18.01
C SER A 559 1.83 -17.04 -17.13
N ILE A 560 1.86 -15.76 -16.76
CA ILE A 560 0.78 -15.12 -16.02
C ILE A 560 -0.51 -15.09 -16.85
N PHE A 561 -0.45 -14.66 -18.11
CA PHE A 561 -1.63 -14.56 -18.97
C PHE A 561 -2.23 -15.92 -19.31
N GLU A 562 -1.43 -16.98 -19.44
CA GLU A 562 -1.91 -18.36 -19.65
C GLU A 562 -2.88 -18.81 -18.54
N ASN A 563 -2.68 -18.32 -17.30
CA ASN A 563 -3.54 -18.61 -16.16
C ASN A 563 -4.65 -17.54 -15.95
N VAL A 564 -4.28 -16.27 -16.06
CA VAL A 564 -5.18 -15.15 -15.69
C VAL A 564 -6.24 -14.90 -16.75
N LEU A 565 -5.94 -15.02 -18.07
CA LEU A 565 -6.93 -14.74 -19.12
C LEU A 565 -8.14 -15.66 -19.03
N PRO A 566 -7.97 -17.01 -18.96
CA PRO A 566 -9.10 -17.91 -18.75
C PRO A 566 -9.84 -17.68 -17.44
N TYR A 567 -9.10 -17.37 -16.37
CA TYR A 567 -9.68 -17.09 -15.05
C TYR A 567 -10.56 -15.85 -15.04
N LEU A 568 -10.21 -14.82 -15.81
CA LEU A 568 -11.03 -13.61 -16.03
C LEU A 568 -12.17 -13.84 -17.04
N GLY A 569 -12.32 -15.06 -17.57
CA GLY A 569 -13.36 -15.40 -18.55
C GLY A 569 -13.05 -14.92 -19.97
N ILE A 570 -11.82 -14.52 -20.26
CA ILE A 570 -11.39 -14.11 -21.59
C ILE A 570 -11.20 -15.36 -22.44
N LYS A 571 -12.01 -15.50 -23.49
CA LYS A 571 -12.03 -16.68 -24.34
C LYS A 571 -10.91 -16.63 -25.38
N ARG A 572 -10.39 -17.81 -25.74
CA ARG A 572 -9.49 -17.95 -26.88
C ARG A 572 -10.24 -17.66 -28.18
N THR A 573 -9.65 -16.91 -29.07
CA THR A 573 -10.14 -16.77 -30.44
C THR A 573 -9.94 -18.13 -31.13
N VAL A 574 -11.01 -18.77 -31.57
CA VAL A 574 -10.94 -20.04 -32.29
C VAL A 574 -10.36 -19.75 -33.66
N THR A 575 -9.07 -20.00 -33.86
CA THR A 575 -8.53 -20.17 -35.22
C THR A 575 -9.06 -21.53 -35.71
N GLU A 576 -10.08 -21.50 -36.54
CA GLU A 576 -10.43 -22.69 -37.36
C GLU A 576 -9.18 -23.03 -38.16
N THR A 577 -8.48 -24.06 -37.75
CA THR A 577 -7.50 -24.74 -38.63
C THR A 577 -8.33 -25.31 -39.75
N PRO A 578 -8.06 -24.97 -41.05
CA PRO A 578 -8.77 -25.60 -42.13
C PRO A 578 -8.54 -27.11 -41.97
N SER A 579 -9.60 -27.86 -41.74
CA SER A 579 -9.60 -29.30 -41.74
C SER A 579 -9.03 -29.73 -43.10
N GLY A 580 -7.81 -30.33 -43.08
CA GLY A 580 -7.20 -30.87 -44.26
C GLY A 580 -8.18 -31.76 -44.99
N GLU A 581 -8.44 -31.45 -46.26
CA GLU A 581 -9.16 -32.29 -47.16
C GLU A 581 -8.58 -33.71 -47.10
N ASN A 582 -9.38 -34.65 -46.65
CA ASN A 582 -9.17 -36.06 -46.87
C ASN A 582 -9.12 -36.30 -48.39
N ARG A 583 -7.96 -36.33 -48.97
CA ARG A 583 -7.76 -37.00 -50.25
C ARG A 583 -7.97 -38.49 -50.00
N ALA A 584 -9.14 -38.96 -50.33
CA ALA A 584 -9.39 -40.36 -50.58
C ALA A 584 -8.57 -40.76 -51.83
N ASP A 585 -7.46 -41.42 -51.63
CA ASP A 585 -6.80 -42.14 -52.69
C ASP A 585 -7.67 -43.35 -53.07
N GLY A 586 -8.35 -43.19 -54.19
CA GLY A 586 -8.99 -44.32 -54.86
C GLY A 586 -7.90 -45.23 -55.44
N VAL A 587 -7.89 -46.45 -54.98
CA VAL A 587 -7.17 -47.56 -55.59
C VAL A 587 -8.03 -48.04 -56.77
N ASP A 588 -7.40 -48.05 -57.94
CA ASP A 588 -7.60 -49.03 -59.02
C ASP A 588 -6.22 -49.38 -59.60
#